data_d489b2423a4c082b5af06fb1ca127f0d
#
_entry.id   d489b2423a4c082b5af06fb1ca127f0d
#
_cell.length_a   1.000
_cell.length_b   1.000
_cell.length_c   1.000
_cell.angle_alpha   90.00
_cell.angle_beta   90.00
_cell.angle_gamma   90.00
#
_symmetry.space_group_name_H-M   'P 1'
#
loop_
_entity.id
_entity.type
_entity.pdbx_description
1 polymer ?
#
loop_
_entity_poly.entity_id
_entity_poly.type
_entity_poly.pdbx_seq_one_letter_code
_entity_poly.pdbx_strand_id
1 'polypeptide(L)'
;NMQIKENSKEYDVIIVGSGAGGGMASKILSEAGLKIAIVEAGPFYDPANPDQMTQMKWAYDSPRRGAGTTRPFGDFDQAYGGWDIEGEPYTQKGDTEFRWFRSRMLGGRTNHWGRISLRFGPEDFKKKSIDGLGEDWPIGYDDIKPYYDKVDKLIGVFGSKENLYNDPDGFFLPPPKPRLHELFYIKGARKSSVKVMPSRLSILTKRINNERGVCFYCRQCARSCSVYADFSAGSCLIFPAQDNGGQVDLYVNSMVRTVTTNEEGKATGVSFINKEDRTEYKLKAKVVVLAASACSSA
;
A
#
# COMPACT_ATOMS: atom_id res chain seq x y z
N ASN A 1 -28.42 -20.69 10.92
CA ASN A 1 -28.82 -19.48 10.15
C ASN A 1 -27.93 -18.34 10.60
N MET A 2 -27.17 -17.78 9.67
CA MET A 2 -26.33 -16.60 9.94
C MET A 2 -27.28 -15.42 10.17
N GLN A 3 -27.09 -14.70 11.26
CA GLN A 3 -27.90 -13.53 11.58
C GLN A 3 -27.42 -12.35 10.72
N ILE A 4 -28.33 -11.74 9.96
CA ILE A 4 -28.03 -10.55 9.15
C ILE A 4 -28.44 -9.32 9.94
N LYS A 5 -27.50 -8.40 10.16
CA LYS A 5 -27.73 -7.10 10.80
C LYS A 5 -27.64 -5.98 9.76
N GLU A 6 -28.67 -5.19 9.67
CA GLU A 6 -28.64 -3.97 8.85
C GLU A 6 -28.18 -2.77 9.69
N ASN A 7 -27.22 -2.02 9.16
CA ASN A 7 -26.83 -0.76 9.75
C ASN A 7 -27.71 0.35 9.14
N SER A 8 -28.29 1.19 9.98
CA SER A 8 -29.11 2.33 9.55
C SER A 8 -28.32 3.48 8.92
N LYS A 9 -26.99 3.49 9.04
CA LYS A 9 -26.14 4.51 8.43
C LYS A 9 -26.12 4.36 6.92
N GLU A 10 -26.29 5.47 6.22
CA GLU A 10 -26.03 5.57 4.78
C GLU A 10 -24.75 6.34 4.54
N TYR A 11 -23.98 5.87 3.55
CA TYR A 11 -22.72 6.45 3.13
C TYR A 11 -22.85 7.02 1.71
N ASP A 12 -22.02 8.01 1.41
CA ASP A 12 -21.85 8.43 0.02
C ASP A 12 -21.04 7.38 -0.73
N VAL A 13 -19.98 6.85 -0.08
CA VAL A 13 -19.10 5.86 -0.68
C VAL A 13 -18.74 4.77 0.32
N ILE A 14 -18.80 3.51 -0.13
CA ILE A 14 -18.15 2.38 0.56
C ILE A 14 -16.91 1.99 -0.24
N ILE A 15 -15.78 1.89 0.47
CA ILE A 15 -14.50 1.45 -0.10
C ILE A 15 -14.19 0.07 0.43
N VAL A 16 -14.07 -0.91 -0.46
CA VAL A 16 -13.73 -2.30 -0.14
C VAL A 16 -12.23 -2.49 -0.26
N GLY A 17 -11.57 -2.67 0.88
CA GLY A 17 -10.12 -2.79 0.98
C GLY A 17 -9.42 -1.45 1.28
N SER A 18 -8.42 -1.51 2.13
CA SER A 18 -7.70 -0.36 2.69
C SER A 18 -6.25 -0.22 2.19
N GLY A 19 -5.88 -0.95 1.13
CA GLY A 19 -4.56 -0.89 0.52
C GLY A 19 -4.26 0.45 -0.15
N ALA A 20 -3.28 0.50 -1.05
CA ALA A 20 -2.85 1.73 -1.71
C ALA A 20 -4.01 2.47 -2.42
N GLY A 21 -4.82 1.74 -3.19
CA GLY A 21 -5.96 2.33 -3.92
C GLY A 21 -7.07 2.79 -3.00
N GLY A 22 -7.49 1.92 -2.06
CA GLY A 22 -8.56 2.25 -1.10
C GLY A 22 -8.18 3.38 -0.15
N GLY A 23 -6.94 3.38 0.34
CA GLY A 23 -6.41 4.47 1.17
C GLY A 23 -6.38 5.80 0.42
N MET A 24 -5.94 5.82 -0.84
CA MET A 24 -5.93 7.04 -1.64
C MET A 24 -7.36 7.54 -1.91
N ALA A 25 -8.28 6.64 -2.27
CA ALA A 25 -9.69 6.97 -2.46
C ALA A 25 -10.29 7.56 -1.18
N SER A 26 -10.03 6.93 -0.02
CA SER A 26 -10.55 7.43 1.26
C SER A 26 -10.09 8.85 1.57
N LYS A 27 -8.80 9.15 1.36
CA LYS A 27 -8.26 10.48 1.58
C LYS A 27 -8.90 11.53 0.67
N ILE A 28 -8.89 11.29 -0.63
CA ILE A 28 -9.39 12.28 -1.60
C ILE A 28 -10.90 12.52 -1.45
N LEU A 29 -11.66 11.46 -1.23
CA LEU A 29 -13.12 11.58 -1.11
C LEU A 29 -13.54 12.18 0.25
N SER A 30 -12.81 11.88 1.33
CA SER A 30 -13.07 12.52 2.63
C SER A 30 -12.74 14.02 2.61
N GLU A 31 -11.65 14.41 1.96
CA GLU A 31 -11.29 15.83 1.75
C GLU A 31 -12.33 16.57 0.89
N ALA A 32 -13.05 15.86 0.03
CA ALA A 32 -14.20 16.39 -0.71
C ALA A 32 -15.50 16.46 0.12
N GLY A 33 -15.45 16.09 1.42
CA GLY A 33 -16.57 16.17 2.35
C GLY A 33 -17.56 15.00 2.27
N LEU A 34 -17.20 13.91 1.57
CA LEU A 34 -18.07 12.74 1.46
C LEU A 34 -18.01 11.87 2.70
N LYS A 35 -19.16 11.27 3.05
CA LYS A 35 -19.28 10.29 4.13
C LYS A 35 -18.89 8.91 3.63
N ILE A 36 -17.84 8.32 4.23
CA ILE A 36 -17.18 7.12 3.74
C ILE A 36 -17.21 6.00 4.76
N ALA A 37 -17.42 4.77 4.29
CA ALA A 37 -17.10 3.56 5.03
C ALA A 37 -15.95 2.84 4.34
N ILE A 38 -14.91 2.46 5.08
CA ILE A 38 -13.85 1.57 4.62
C ILE A 38 -14.09 0.20 5.26
N VAL A 39 -14.17 -0.85 4.43
CA VAL A 39 -14.36 -2.22 4.89
C VAL A 39 -13.11 -3.03 4.57
N GLU A 40 -12.37 -3.42 5.61
CA GLU A 40 -11.09 -4.13 5.53
C GLU A 40 -11.20 -5.53 6.14
N ALA A 41 -10.79 -6.54 5.39
CA ALA A 41 -10.87 -7.94 5.82
C ALA A 41 -9.91 -8.32 6.94
N GLY A 42 -8.82 -7.58 7.10
CA GLY A 42 -7.81 -7.81 8.13
C GLY A 42 -8.01 -6.94 9.37
N PRO A 43 -7.25 -7.26 10.44
CA PRO A 43 -7.21 -6.46 11.65
C PRO A 43 -6.42 -5.16 11.46
N PHE A 44 -6.53 -4.29 12.43
CA PHE A 44 -5.63 -3.17 12.59
C PHE A 44 -4.46 -3.56 13.51
N TYR A 45 -3.25 -3.27 13.04
CA TYR A 45 -2.03 -3.33 13.84
C TYR A 45 -1.42 -1.93 13.93
N ASP A 46 -1.23 -1.44 15.15
CA ASP A 46 -0.60 -0.14 15.36
C ASP A 46 0.92 -0.23 15.16
N PRO A 47 1.48 0.43 14.16
CA PRO A 47 2.93 0.42 13.93
C PRO A 47 3.74 1.06 15.05
N ALA A 48 3.13 1.94 15.83
CA ALA A 48 3.77 2.57 16.98
C ALA A 48 3.77 1.67 18.23
N ASN A 49 2.93 0.65 18.26
CA ASN A 49 2.87 -0.30 19.37
C ASN A 49 3.86 -1.45 19.15
N PRO A 50 4.95 -1.53 19.96
CA PRO A 50 5.97 -2.57 19.79
C PRO A 50 5.45 -3.99 20.05
N ASP A 51 4.35 -4.15 20.76
CA ASP A 51 3.80 -5.45 21.11
C ASP A 51 2.85 -5.99 20.00
N GLN A 52 2.44 -5.15 19.06
CA GLN A 52 1.51 -5.56 18.02
C GLN A 52 2.22 -5.97 16.73
N MET A 53 2.89 -5.10 16.07
CA MET A 53 3.15 -5.47 14.71
C MET A 53 4.55 -5.89 14.42
N THR A 54 5.55 -5.71 15.02
CA THR A 54 6.68 -6.04 14.22
C THR A 54 7.91 -5.28 14.49
N GLN A 55 7.77 -4.26 15.28
CA GLN A 55 8.94 -3.61 15.81
C GLN A 55 9.58 -4.58 16.80
N MET A 56 10.59 -5.25 16.36
CA MET A 56 11.41 -5.99 17.31
C MET A 56 11.92 -5.03 18.36
N LYS A 57 11.71 -5.35 19.63
CA LYS A 57 12.17 -4.54 20.76
C LYS A 57 13.67 -4.24 20.65
N TRP A 58 14.40 -5.15 20.01
CA TRP A 58 15.84 -5.07 19.88
C TRP A 58 16.26 -5.35 18.43
N ALA A 59 17.19 -4.57 17.91
CA ALA A 59 17.68 -4.74 16.56
C ALA A 59 18.38 -6.10 16.30
N TYR A 60 18.83 -6.78 17.33
CA TYR A 60 19.43 -8.11 17.22
C TYR A 60 18.40 -9.24 17.16
N ASP A 61 17.17 -9.01 17.61
CA ASP A 61 16.07 -9.95 17.46
C ASP A 61 15.49 -9.89 16.02
N SER A 62 15.98 -8.97 15.23
CA SER A 62 15.58 -8.87 13.84
C SER A 62 16.04 -10.11 13.07
N PRO A 63 15.15 -10.81 12.33
CA PRO A 63 15.52 -11.91 11.45
C PRO A 63 16.63 -11.58 10.45
N ARG A 64 16.86 -10.31 10.16
CA ARG A 64 17.97 -9.86 9.31
C ARG A 64 19.35 -9.95 9.99
N ARG A 65 19.40 -10.20 11.28
CA ARG A 65 20.64 -10.34 12.04
C ARG A 65 20.85 -11.72 12.65
N GLY A 66 19.87 -12.59 12.57
CA GLY A 66 19.95 -13.97 13.06
C GLY A 66 20.04 -15.00 11.93
N ALA A 67 19.85 -16.26 12.27
CA ALA A 67 19.67 -17.32 11.31
C ALA A 67 18.51 -16.96 10.36
N GLY A 68 18.70 -17.18 9.07
CA GLY A 68 17.69 -16.90 8.07
C GLY A 68 16.38 -17.63 8.37
N THR A 69 15.28 -17.06 7.97
CA THR A 69 13.97 -17.73 8.06
C THR A 69 13.93 -18.89 7.08
N THR A 70 13.16 -19.91 7.36
CA THR A 70 12.92 -21.03 6.45
C THR A 70 12.09 -20.65 5.23
N ARG A 71 11.52 -19.44 5.20
CA ARG A 71 10.70 -18.96 4.11
C ARG A 71 11.53 -18.26 3.03
N PRO A 72 11.21 -18.46 1.73
CA PRO A 72 12.01 -17.96 0.61
C PRO A 72 12.22 -16.45 0.57
N PHE A 73 11.32 -15.68 1.19
CA PHE A 73 11.36 -14.22 1.20
C PHE A 73 11.62 -13.61 2.59
N GLY A 74 12.15 -14.42 3.51
CA GLY A 74 12.67 -13.93 4.78
C GLY A 74 11.60 -13.40 5.73
N ASP A 75 11.74 -12.17 6.12
CA ASP A 75 11.04 -11.55 7.25
C ASP A 75 9.54 -11.31 7.09
N PHE A 76 8.94 -11.69 5.99
CA PHE A 76 7.52 -11.47 5.73
C PHE A 76 6.59 -12.28 6.64
N ASP A 77 7.11 -13.27 7.34
CA ASP A 77 6.37 -14.00 8.36
C ASP A 77 5.80 -13.13 9.46
N GLN A 78 6.43 -12.01 9.70
CA GLN A 78 6.07 -11.10 10.77
C GLN A 78 5.14 -9.98 10.32
N ALA A 79 4.93 -9.87 9.02
CA ALA A 79 3.89 -9.03 8.45
C ALA A 79 2.59 -9.83 8.38
N TYR A 80 1.98 -10.13 9.50
CA TYR A 80 0.75 -10.90 9.62
C TYR A 80 -0.13 -10.91 8.36
N GLY A 81 -0.54 -12.10 7.91
CA GLY A 81 -1.31 -12.21 6.67
C GLY A 81 -0.47 -12.26 5.40
N GLY A 82 0.73 -12.84 5.46
CA GLY A 82 1.59 -13.11 4.31
C GLY A 82 1.08 -14.22 3.39
N TRP A 83 1.86 -15.27 3.16
CA TRP A 83 1.54 -16.32 2.18
C TRP A 83 0.34 -17.17 2.54
N ASP A 84 0.34 -17.69 3.77
CA ASP A 84 -0.63 -18.64 4.26
C ASP A 84 -1.51 -17.96 5.30
N ILE A 85 -2.65 -17.47 4.85
CA ILE A 85 -3.63 -16.87 5.73
C ILE A 85 -4.57 -17.98 6.18
N GLU A 86 -4.61 -18.22 7.47
CA GLU A 86 -5.48 -19.22 8.05
C GLU A 86 -6.95 -19.01 7.67
N GLY A 87 -7.61 -20.06 7.20
CA GLY A 87 -8.99 -20.00 6.75
C GLY A 87 -9.21 -19.37 5.38
N GLU A 88 -8.14 -18.98 4.67
CA GLU A 88 -8.22 -18.40 3.33
C GLU A 88 -7.32 -19.16 2.33
N PRO A 89 -7.53 -20.45 2.10
CA PRO A 89 -6.73 -21.21 1.15
C PRO A 89 -6.98 -20.73 -0.28
N TYR A 90 -6.01 -20.98 -1.14
CA TYR A 90 -6.16 -20.79 -2.60
C TYR A 90 -5.61 -22.00 -3.34
N THR A 91 -6.11 -22.23 -4.55
CA THR A 91 -5.65 -23.29 -5.42
C THR A 91 -4.98 -22.67 -6.66
N GLN A 92 -4.06 -23.40 -7.23
CA GLN A 92 -3.42 -23.03 -8.49
C GLN A 92 -3.69 -24.10 -9.54
N LYS A 93 -3.78 -23.69 -10.80
CA LYS A 93 -3.94 -24.58 -11.93
C LYS A 93 -2.60 -24.78 -12.63
N GLY A 94 -2.28 -26.02 -12.99
CA GLY A 94 -1.06 -26.38 -13.72
C GLY A 94 0.11 -26.76 -12.82
N ASP A 95 1.24 -26.98 -13.44
CA ASP A 95 2.46 -27.50 -12.79
C ASP A 95 3.40 -26.38 -12.30
N THR A 96 3.02 -25.12 -12.52
CA THR A 96 3.80 -23.96 -12.06
C THR A 96 3.37 -23.52 -10.68
N GLU A 97 4.33 -23.43 -9.77
CA GLU A 97 4.09 -22.95 -8.43
C GLU A 97 3.77 -21.44 -8.46
N PHE A 98 2.61 -21.05 -7.90
CA PHE A 98 2.22 -19.68 -7.67
C PHE A 98 2.11 -19.42 -6.17
N ARG A 99 2.92 -18.51 -5.68
CA ARG A 99 2.86 -18.07 -4.28
C ARG A 99 2.20 -16.71 -4.20
N TRP A 100 0.96 -16.70 -3.74
CA TRP A 100 0.19 -15.47 -3.62
C TRP A 100 0.58 -14.69 -2.36
N PHE A 101 1.52 -13.75 -2.53
CA PHE A 101 1.89 -12.84 -1.46
C PHE A 101 0.82 -11.76 -1.28
N ARG A 102 0.06 -11.85 -0.21
CA ARG A 102 -1.04 -10.95 0.16
C ARG A 102 -0.95 -10.57 1.63
N SER A 103 -1.69 -9.53 2.06
CA SER A 103 -1.79 -9.09 3.44
C SER A 103 -3.23 -8.89 3.83
N ARG A 104 -3.60 -9.37 5.00
CA ARG A 104 -4.91 -9.16 5.62
C ARG A 104 -4.73 -8.27 6.84
N MET A 105 -4.59 -6.97 6.60
CA MET A 105 -4.44 -5.95 7.62
C MET A 105 -4.79 -4.58 7.05
N LEU A 106 -5.18 -3.65 7.92
CA LEU A 106 -5.38 -2.26 7.52
C LEU A 106 -4.13 -1.70 6.84
N GLY A 107 -4.30 -1.12 5.67
CA GLY A 107 -3.20 -0.65 4.81
C GLY A 107 -2.65 -1.71 3.86
N GLY A 108 -3.01 -3.00 4.04
CA GLY A 108 -2.58 -4.09 3.17
C GLY A 108 -1.07 -4.16 2.97
N ARG A 109 -0.63 -4.48 1.77
CA ARG A 109 0.80 -4.60 1.43
C ARG A 109 1.60 -3.30 1.54
N THR A 110 0.95 -2.14 1.66
CA THR A 110 1.66 -0.87 1.88
C THR A 110 2.40 -0.83 3.21
N ASN A 111 2.11 -1.75 4.14
CA ASN A 111 2.81 -1.85 5.42
C ASN A 111 4.19 -2.50 5.31
N HIS A 112 4.45 -3.31 4.29
CA HIS A 112 5.68 -4.10 4.18
C HIS A 112 6.30 -4.19 2.78
N TRP A 113 5.91 -3.31 1.85
CA TRP A 113 6.56 -3.19 0.55
C TRP A 113 7.96 -2.56 0.65
N GLY A 114 8.75 -2.64 -0.43
CA GLY A 114 10.13 -2.14 -0.45
C GLY A 114 10.29 -0.62 -0.48
N ARG A 115 9.22 0.14 -0.50
CA ARG A 115 9.19 1.63 -0.59
C ARG A 115 9.78 2.19 -1.89
N ILE A 116 10.16 1.34 -2.83
CA ILE A 116 10.68 1.77 -4.13
C ILE A 116 9.56 2.47 -4.90
N SER A 117 9.78 3.74 -5.24
CA SER A 117 8.76 4.63 -5.80
C SER A 117 9.24 5.22 -7.13
N LEU A 118 9.40 4.35 -8.11
CA LEU A 118 9.73 4.72 -9.47
C LEU A 118 8.45 5.11 -10.23
N ARG A 119 8.59 6.00 -11.20
CA ARG A 119 7.53 6.30 -12.16
C ARG A 119 7.66 5.38 -13.37
N PHE A 120 6.56 4.99 -13.98
CA PHE A 120 6.61 4.50 -15.34
C PHE A 120 7.07 5.62 -16.26
N GLY A 121 7.99 5.31 -17.15
CA GLY A 121 8.46 6.25 -18.15
C GLY A 121 7.59 6.24 -19.42
N PRO A 122 7.85 7.14 -20.37
CA PRO A 122 7.08 7.22 -21.61
C PRO A 122 6.99 5.90 -22.39
N GLU A 123 8.09 5.12 -22.41
CA GLU A 123 8.15 3.85 -23.13
C GLU A 123 7.28 2.76 -22.51
N ASP A 124 7.05 2.79 -21.20
CA ASP A 124 6.25 1.78 -20.50
C ASP A 124 4.77 1.79 -20.95
N PHE A 125 4.31 2.93 -21.45
CA PHE A 125 2.95 3.08 -21.98
C PHE A 125 2.80 2.65 -23.45
N LYS A 126 3.90 2.45 -24.15
CA LYS A 126 3.94 2.20 -25.62
C LYS A 126 4.75 0.95 -25.98
N LYS A 127 4.72 -0.06 -25.13
CA LYS A 127 5.53 -1.27 -25.29
C LYS A 127 5.28 -1.99 -26.60
N LYS A 128 4.02 -2.21 -26.97
CA LYS A 128 3.67 -2.89 -28.22
C LYS A 128 4.17 -2.13 -29.46
N SER A 129 4.04 -0.81 -29.45
CA SER A 129 4.55 0.03 -30.55
C SER A 129 6.07 0.03 -30.64
N ILE A 130 6.80 -0.20 -29.53
CA ILE A 130 8.25 -0.16 -29.45
C ILE A 130 8.88 -1.52 -29.79
N ASP A 131 8.43 -2.60 -29.14
CA ASP A 131 9.06 -3.91 -29.20
C ASP A 131 8.13 -5.04 -29.72
N GLY A 132 6.85 -4.72 -30.00
CA GLY A 132 5.86 -5.66 -30.51
C GLY A 132 5.22 -6.55 -29.44
N LEU A 133 5.58 -6.39 -28.14
CA LEU A 133 5.10 -7.22 -27.04
C LEU A 133 4.01 -6.53 -26.22
N GLY A 134 3.08 -7.32 -25.72
CA GLY A 134 1.99 -6.82 -24.87
C GLY A 134 0.99 -5.93 -25.60
N GLU A 135 0.51 -4.90 -24.94
CA GLU A 135 -0.42 -3.92 -25.48
C GLU A 135 0.04 -2.49 -25.09
N ASP A 136 -0.25 -1.52 -25.95
CA ASP A 136 -0.09 -0.12 -25.62
C ASP A 136 -1.20 0.32 -24.65
N TRP A 137 -0.85 1.12 -23.67
CA TRP A 137 -1.84 1.75 -22.83
C TRP A 137 -2.60 2.83 -23.61
N PRO A 138 -3.91 3.04 -23.36
CA PRO A 138 -4.70 4.09 -24.01
C PRO A 138 -4.33 5.51 -23.55
N ILE A 139 -3.42 5.62 -22.57
CA ILE A 139 -2.88 6.86 -22.02
C ILE A 139 -1.37 6.91 -22.20
N GLY A 140 -0.75 8.05 -21.98
CA GLY A 140 0.70 8.24 -21.98
C GLY A 140 1.21 8.78 -20.64
N TYR A 141 2.51 8.98 -20.57
CA TYR A 141 3.16 9.52 -19.37
C TYR A 141 2.63 10.93 -19.00
N ASP A 142 2.40 11.78 -20.00
CA ASP A 142 1.94 13.16 -19.74
C ASP A 142 0.53 13.22 -19.13
N ASP A 143 -0.32 12.24 -19.43
CA ASP A 143 -1.66 12.14 -18.85
C ASP A 143 -1.59 11.83 -17.34
N ILE A 144 -0.62 11.02 -16.91
CA ILE A 144 -0.49 10.57 -15.53
C ILE A 144 0.50 11.38 -14.70
N LYS A 145 1.42 12.11 -15.34
CA LYS A 145 2.46 12.90 -14.69
C LYS A 145 1.92 13.85 -13.60
N PRO A 146 0.82 14.59 -13.79
CA PRO A 146 0.30 15.48 -12.75
C PRO A 146 -0.11 14.73 -11.47
N TYR A 147 -0.54 13.48 -11.60
CA TYR A 147 -0.89 12.62 -10.46
C TYR A 147 0.36 12.07 -9.77
N TYR A 148 1.37 11.65 -10.51
CA TYR A 148 2.68 11.31 -9.94
C TYR A 148 3.25 12.47 -9.13
N ASP A 149 3.16 13.70 -9.64
CA ASP A 149 3.66 14.89 -8.96
C ASP A 149 2.93 15.15 -7.62
N LYS A 150 1.63 14.89 -7.58
CA LYS A 150 0.84 14.96 -6.33
C LYS A 150 1.22 13.86 -5.36
N VAL A 151 1.35 12.63 -5.86
CA VAL A 151 1.68 11.45 -5.02
C VAL A 151 3.07 11.57 -4.44
N ASP A 152 4.10 11.95 -5.21
CA ASP A 152 5.47 12.11 -4.69
C ASP A 152 5.53 13.08 -3.50
N LYS A 153 4.80 14.20 -3.60
CA LYS A 153 4.73 15.19 -2.51
C LYS A 153 4.00 14.64 -1.29
N LEU A 154 2.90 13.91 -1.53
CA LEU A 154 2.05 13.36 -0.47
C LEU A 154 2.75 12.25 0.31
N ILE A 155 3.35 11.29 -0.40
CA ILE A 155 4.00 10.14 0.24
C ILE A 155 5.41 10.45 0.72
N GLY A 156 6.05 11.48 0.16
CA GLY A 156 7.40 11.90 0.52
C GLY A 156 8.46 10.94 -0.04
N VAL A 157 8.83 11.12 -1.29
CA VAL A 157 9.87 10.32 -1.95
C VAL A 157 11.21 11.02 -1.84
N PHE A 158 12.26 10.35 -1.38
CA PHE A 158 13.60 10.86 -1.51
C PHE A 158 14.27 10.37 -2.81
N GLY A 159 15.17 11.15 -3.34
CA GLY A 159 15.90 10.80 -4.57
C GLY A 159 16.73 11.97 -5.11
N SER A 160 17.21 11.82 -6.32
CA SER A 160 17.91 12.85 -7.07
C SER A 160 17.32 13.02 -8.46
N LYS A 161 17.49 14.23 -9.02
CA LYS A 161 17.10 14.53 -10.39
C LYS A 161 18.21 14.13 -11.32
N GLU A 162 17.92 13.25 -12.26
CA GLU A 162 18.91 12.63 -13.13
C GLU A 162 18.66 12.88 -14.61
N ASN A 163 17.48 13.42 -14.96
CA ASN A 163 17.05 13.72 -16.33
C ASN A 163 17.10 12.49 -17.26
N LEU A 164 16.68 11.34 -16.73
CA LEU A 164 16.60 10.12 -17.52
C LEU A 164 15.25 10.07 -18.27
N TYR A 165 15.29 9.72 -19.54
CA TYR A 165 14.10 9.73 -20.39
C TYR A 165 13.02 8.75 -19.90
N ASN A 166 13.38 7.49 -19.65
CA ASN A 166 12.41 6.49 -19.23
C ASN A 166 12.42 6.19 -17.71
N ASP A 167 13.05 7.06 -16.93
CA ASP A 167 12.94 7.12 -15.47
C ASP A 167 12.78 8.60 -15.06
N PRO A 168 11.60 9.21 -15.35
CA PRO A 168 11.39 10.63 -15.24
C PRO A 168 11.57 11.14 -13.81
N ASP A 169 12.08 12.35 -13.71
CA ASP A 169 12.25 13.02 -12.42
C ASP A 169 10.90 13.42 -11.80
N GLY A 170 10.87 13.35 -10.48
CA GLY A 170 9.73 13.74 -9.66
C GLY A 170 10.07 14.84 -8.65
N PHE A 171 9.26 14.91 -7.60
CA PHE A 171 9.49 15.77 -6.45
C PHE A 171 10.21 14.98 -5.37
N PHE A 172 11.48 15.24 -5.16
CA PHE A 172 12.31 14.47 -4.25
C PHE A 172 12.73 15.25 -3.02
N LEU A 173 12.63 14.56 -1.87
CA LEU A 173 13.36 14.95 -0.67
C LEU A 173 14.85 14.66 -0.84
N PRO A 174 15.73 15.33 -0.10
CA PRO A 174 17.15 15.03 -0.14
C PRO A 174 17.43 13.55 0.14
N PRO A 175 18.24 12.86 -0.65
CA PRO A 175 18.58 11.48 -0.37
C PRO A 175 19.49 11.37 0.87
N PRO A 176 19.54 10.20 1.53
CA PRO A 176 20.52 9.93 2.57
C PRO A 176 21.95 10.09 2.05
N LYS A 177 22.87 10.47 2.93
CA LYS A 177 24.29 10.44 2.58
C LYS A 177 24.72 9.00 2.25
N PRO A 178 25.48 8.79 1.18
CA PRO A 178 25.94 7.45 0.82
C PRO A 178 26.86 6.86 1.91
N ARG A 179 26.73 5.58 2.12
CA ARG A 179 27.56 4.82 3.08
C ARG A 179 28.93 4.51 2.47
N LEU A 180 29.87 4.10 3.29
CA LEU A 180 31.23 3.83 2.83
C LEU A 180 31.29 2.82 1.66
N HIS A 181 30.57 1.72 1.74
CA HIS A 181 30.51 0.75 0.65
C HIS A 181 29.86 1.28 -0.61
N GLU A 182 28.85 2.14 -0.48
CA GLU A 182 28.21 2.82 -1.62
C GLU A 182 29.19 3.81 -2.30
N LEU A 183 29.99 4.53 -1.50
CA LEU A 183 31.06 5.38 -2.03
C LEU A 183 32.11 4.57 -2.81
N PHE A 184 32.49 3.39 -2.31
CA PHE A 184 33.36 2.47 -3.02
C PHE A 184 32.76 2.02 -4.36
N TYR A 185 31.49 1.63 -4.34
CA TYR A 185 30.77 1.25 -5.54
C TYR A 185 30.71 2.38 -6.55
N ILE A 186 30.34 3.59 -6.13
CA ILE A 186 30.30 4.80 -6.98
C ILE A 186 31.68 5.05 -7.61
N LYS A 187 32.76 4.92 -6.84
CA LYS A 187 34.13 5.12 -7.36
C LYS A 187 34.48 4.08 -8.44
N GLY A 188 34.09 2.83 -8.24
CA GLY A 188 34.29 1.76 -9.24
C GLY A 188 33.44 1.99 -10.51
N ALA A 189 32.16 2.28 -10.36
CA ALA A 189 31.23 2.51 -11.46
C ALA A 189 31.65 3.67 -12.35
N ARG A 190 32.16 4.76 -11.75
CA ARG A 190 32.69 5.92 -12.51
C ARG A 190 33.81 5.54 -13.47
N LYS A 191 34.68 4.57 -13.11
CA LYS A 191 35.75 4.09 -13.99
C LYS A 191 35.22 3.38 -15.24
N SER A 192 34.02 2.84 -15.16
CA SER A 192 33.33 2.14 -16.25
C SER A 192 32.26 3.03 -16.92
N SER A 193 32.26 4.33 -16.68
CA SER A 193 31.27 5.27 -17.18
C SER A 193 29.81 4.91 -16.81
N VAL A 194 29.62 4.17 -15.72
CA VAL A 194 28.29 3.82 -15.21
C VAL A 194 27.85 4.87 -14.19
N LYS A 195 26.69 5.47 -14.43
CA LYS A 195 26.07 6.41 -13.51
C LYS A 195 25.42 5.65 -12.34
N VAL A 196 25.68 6.10 -11.12
CA VAL A 196 25.06 5.58 -9.91
C VAL A 196 24.28 6.70 -9.25
N MET A 197 23.04 6.41 -8.91
CA MET A 197 22.12 7.36 -8.30
C MET A 197 21.46 6.74 -7.05
N PRO A 198 20.98 7.55 -6.09
CA PRO A 198 20.18 7.06 -4.98
C PRO A 198 18.88 6.42 -5.49
N SER A 199 18.47 5.32 -4.88
CA SER A 199 17.13 4.78 -5.12
C SER A 199 16.08 5.81 -4.73
N ARG A 200 14.99 5.85 -5.49
CA ARG A 200 13.82 6.68 -5.16
C ARG A 200 12.92 5.90 -4.22
N LEU A 201 12.87 6.31 -2.95
CA LEU A 201 12.12 5.59 -1.91
C LEU A 201 11.15 6.53 -1.18
N SER A 202 9.95 6.03 -0.93
CA SER A 202 8.95 6.72 -0.13
C SER A 202 9.25 6.58 1.37
N ILE A 203 10.31 7.26 1.79
CA ILE A 203 10.79 7.32 3.18
C ILE A 203 11.21 8.76 3.48
N LEU A 204 10.69 9.35 4.56
CA LEU A 204 10.98 10.73 4.91
C LEU A 204 12.39 10.90 5.44
N THR A 205 13.23 11.58 4.68
CA THR A 205 14.56 12.05 5.11
C THR A 205 14.51 13.48 5.66
N LYS A 206 13.39 14.15 5.45
CA LYS A 206 13.04 15.47 5.98
C LYS A 206 11.56 15.50 6.33
N ARG A 207 11.19 16.20 7.40
CA ARG A 207 9.80 16.36 7.80
C ARG A 207 8.99 17.11 6.73
N ILE A 208 7.82 16.60 6.38
CA ILE A 208 6.87 17.21 5.44
C ILE A 208 5.57 17.64 6.11
N ASN A 209 5.22 17.04 7.27
CA ASN A 209 4.05 17.37 8.08
C ASN A 209 4.33 17.05 9.56
N ASN A 210 3.35 17.25 10.43
CA ASN A 210 3.49 17.00 11.87
C ASN A 210 3.16 15.56 12.28
N GLU A 211 2.48 14.80 11.43
CA GLU A 211 1.98 13.44 11.71
C GLU A 211 3.06 12.39 11.51
N ARG A 212 4.03 12.66 10.64
CA ARG A 212 5.05 11.72 10.22
C ARG A 212 6.44 12.14 10.70
N GLY A 213 7.13 11.22 11.37
CA GLY A 213 8.51 11.40 11.79
C GLY A 213 9.51 11.25 10.63
N VAL A 214 10.78 11.53 10.93
CA VAL A 214 11.90 11.36 9.99
C VAL A 214 12.58 10.03 10.23
N CYS A 215 13.04 9.37 9.18
CA CYS A 215 13.73 8.09 9.26
C CYS A 215 15.00 8.17 10.13
N PHE A 216 15.09 7.29 11.11
CA PHE A 216 16.26 7.11 11.97
C PHE A 216 17.10 5.85 11.62
N TYR A 217 16.88 5.30 10.41
CA TYR A 217 17.68 4.21 9.81
C TYR A 217 17.69 2.88 10.59
N CYS A 218 16.56 2.52 11.22
CA CYS A 218 16.39 1.26 11.95
C CYS A 218 16.45 0.01 11.08
N ARG A 219 16.29 0.13 9.75
CA ARG A 219 16.29 -0.95 8.76
C ARG A 219 15.10 -1.91 8.89
N GLN A 220 13.98 -1.46 9.42
CA GLN A 220 12.79 -2.27 9.69
C GLN A 220 11.61 -1.97 8.75
N CYS A 221 11.85 -1.35 7.59
CA CYS A 221 10.78 -0.88 6.69
C CYS A 221 9.81 -1.99 6.23
N ALA A 222 10.28 -3.25 6.11
CA ALA A 222 9.41 -4.37 5.74
C ALA A 222 8.43 -4.78 6.87
N ARG A 223 8.47 -4.12 8.02
CA ARG A 223 7.69 -4.44 9.21
C ARG A 223 6.89 -3.26 9.73
N SER A 224 6.62 -2.31 8.87
CA SER A 224 6.04 -1.03 9.25
C SER A 224 7.00 -0.11 10.03
N CYS A 225 6.64 1.12 10.21
CA CYS A 225 7.51 2.15 10.77
C CYS A 225 6.87 2.80 11.98
N SER A 226 7.49 2.66 13.15
CA SER A 226 6.99 3.20 14.41
C SER A 226 6.85 4.73 14.45
N VAL A 227 7.55 5.43 13.56
CA VAL A 227 7.48 6.90 13.44
C VAL A 227 6.81 7.34 12.13
N TYR A 228 6.22 6.43 11.40
CA TYR A 228 5.53 6.72 10.11
C TYR A 228 6.41 7.44 9.08
N ALA A 229 7.74 7.25 9.16
CA ALA A 229 8.65 7.84 8.17
C ALA A 229 8.49 7.22 6.78
N ASP A 230 8.14 5.95 6.71
CA ASP A 230 7.81 5.27 5.46
C ASP A 230 6.34 5.49 5.07
N PHE A 231 6.02 5.27 3.82
CA PHE A 231 4.63 5.32 3.37
C PHE A 231 3.92 4.00 3.67
N SER A 232 2.78 4.11 4.39
CA SER A 232 1.72 3.11 4.42
C SER A 232 0.36 3.79 4.26
N ALA A 233 -0.61 3.09 3.68
CA ALA A 233 -1.93 3.66 3.45
C ALA A 233 -2.65 3.97 4.77
N GLY A 234 -2.48 3.15 5.80
CA GLY A 234 -3.05 3.40 7.12
C GLY A 234 -2.58 4.72 7.70
N SER A 235 -1.26 4.84 7.92
CA SER A 235 -0.67 5.99 8.62
C SER A 235 -0.65 7.28 7.81
N CYS A 236 -0.57 7.21 6.48
CA CYS A 236 -0.39 8.39 5.65
C CYS A 236 -1.68 8.89 4.98
N LEU A 237 -2.70 8.05 4.89
CA LEU A 237 -3.93 8.38 4.17
C LEU A 237 -5.18 8.23 5.05
N ILE A 238 -5.38 7.06 5.68
CA ILE A 238 -6.62 6.72 6.37
C ILE A 238 -6.72 7.46 7.72
N PHE A 239 -5.70 7.38 8.57
CA PHE A 239 -5.74 8.07 9.87
C PHE A 239 -5.85 9.58 9.71
N PRO A 240 -5.04 10.25 8.85
CA PRO A 240 -5.24 11.68 8.60
C PRO A 240 -6.63 12.03 8.07
N ALA A 241 -7.26 11.15 7.27
CA ALA A 241 -8.62 11.36 6.79
C ALA A 241 -9.65 11.29 7.93
N GLN A 242 -9.44 10.45 8.95
CA GLN A 242 -10.28 10.37 10.13
C GLN A 242 -10.05 11.55 11.09
N ASP A 243 -8.78 11.89 11.35
CA ASP A 243 -8.37 12.89 12.35
C ASP A 243 -8.70 14.32 11.91
N ASN A 244 -8.66 14.61 10.62
CA ASN A 244 -8.94 15.95 10.07
C ASN A 244 -10.44 16.26 9.92
N GLY A 245 -11.30 15.55 10.66
CA GLY A 245 -12.75 15.79 10.67
C GLY A 245 -13.47 15.14 9.48
N GLY A 246 -12.82 14.27 8.75
CA GLY A 246 -13.43 13.46 7.72
C GLY A 246 -14.48 12.50 8.31
N GLN A 247 -15.60 12.35 7.62
CA GLN A 247 -16.63 11.38 8.01
C GLN A 247 -16.24 9.99 7.49
N VAL A 248 -15.22 9.37 8.13
CA VAL A 248 -14.67 8.09 7.72
C VAL A 248 -14.90 7.05 8.82
N ASP A 249 -15.81 6.13 8.60
CA ASP A 249 -16.01 4.96 9.45
C ASP A 249 -15.14 3.81 8.93
N LEU A 250 -14.45 3.13 9.84
CA LEU A 250 -13.55 2.03 9.53
C LEU A 250 -14.06 0.72 10.13
N TYR A 251 -14.30 -0.27 9.28
CA TYR A 251 -14.70 -1.62 9.64
C TYR A 251 -13.53 -2.58 9.36
N VAL A 252 -12.77 -2.91 10.38
CA VAL A 252 -11.70 -3.92 10.31
C VAL A 252 -12.26 -5.32 10.61
N ASN A 253 -11.48 -6.37 10.36
CA ASN A 253 -11.91 -7.76 10.48
C ASN A 253 -13.22 -8.08 9.74
N SER A 254 -13.49 -7.33 8.68
CA SER A 254 -14.77 -7.30 7.97
C SER A 254 -14.55 -7.68 6.51
N MET A 255 -14.88 -8.92 6.17
CA MET A 255 -14.69 -9.44 4.81
C MET A 255 -15.95 -9.22 3.98
N VAL A 256 -15.86 -8.36 2.99
CA VAL A 256 -16.96 -8.16 2.03
C VAL A 256 -17.20 -9.44 1.26
N ARG A 257 -18.47 -9.86 1.26
CA ARG A 257 -18.95 -11.04 0.57
C ARG A 257 -19.60 -10.69 -0.77
N THR A 258 -20.38 -9.61 -0.78
CA THR A 258 -21.20 -9.26 -1.95
C THR A 258 -21.36 -7.74 -2.04
N VAL A 259 -21.26 -7.21 -3.26
CA VAL A 259 -21.78 -5.89 -3.60
C VAL A 259 -23.26 -6.05 -3.86
N THR A 260 -24.09 -5.34 -3.10
CA THR A 260 -25.54 -5.38 -3.30
C THR A 260 -25.94 -4.45 -4.46
N THR A 261 -26.91 -4.89 -5.26
CA THR A 261 -27.41 -4.14 -6.42
C THR A 261 -28.91 -4.02 -6.36
N ASN A 262 -29.45 -3.01 -7.03
CA ASN A 262 -30.89 -2.88 -7.28
C ASN A 262 -31.30 -3.69 -8.53
N GLU A 263 -32.58 -3.62 -8.88
CA GLU A 263 -33.14 -4.31 -10.05
C GLU A 263 -32.54 -3.85 -11.38
N GLU A 264 -32.00 -2.62 -11.42
CA GLU A 264 -31.30 -2.07 -12.59
C GLU A 264 -29.81 -2.48 -12.65
N GLY A 265 -29.31 -3.30 -11.70
CA GLY A 265 -27.92 -3.71 -11.62
C GLY A 265 -26.95 -2.66 -11.04
N LYS A 266 -27.46 -1.54 -10.54
CA LYS A 266 -26.63 -0.50 -9.90
C LYS A 266 -26.29 -0.89 -8.47
N ALA A 267 -25.03 -0.66 -8.05
CA ALA A 267 -24.59 -0.91 -6.68
C ALA A 267 -25.37 -0.05 -5.67
N THR A 268 -25.79 -0.66 -4.58
CA THR A 268 -26.54 -0.02 -3.49
C THR A 268 -25.83 -0.13 -2.14
N GLY A 269 -24.75 -0.88 -2.09
CA GLY A 269 -23.98 -1.10 -0.87
C GLY A 269 -23.19 -2.42 -0.89
N VAL A 270 -22.89 -2.93 0.28
CA VAL A 270 -22.19 -4.21 0.45
C VAL A 270 -22.78 -5.04 1.58
N SER A 271 -22.64 -6.37 1.50
CA SER A 271 -22.70 -7.22 2.68
C SER A 271 -21.30 -7.70 3.03
N PHE A 272 -20.99 -7.79 4.32
CA PHE A 272 -19.72 -8.30 4.81
C PHE A 272 -19.93 -9.17 6.04
N ILE A 273 -18.99 -10.08 6.25
CA ILE A 273 -18.94 -10.93 7.44
C ILE A 273 -17.87 -10.35 8.37
N ASN A 274 -18.26 -10.02 9.59
CA ASN A 274 -17.29 -9.70 10.63
C ASN A 274 -16.66 -11.02 11.10
N LYS A 275 -15.33 -11.10 11.09
CA LYS A 275 -14.57 -12.33 11.36
C LYS A 275 -14.53 -12.67 12.85
N GLU A 276 -14.81 -11.72 13.73
CA GLU A 276 -14.80 -11.92 15.19
C GLU A 276 -16.11 -12.57 15.68
N ASP A 277 -17.25 -11.97 15.32
CA ASP A 277 -18.57 -12.44 15.77
C ASP A 277 -19.29 -13.34 14.76
N ARG A 278 -18.73 -13.55 13.57
CA ARG A 278 -19.29 -14.33 12.46
C ARG A 278 -20.67 -13.87 12.01
N THR A 279 -20.99 -12.61 12.24
CA THR A 279 -22.26 -12.00 11.85
C THR A 279 -22.13 -11.33 10.47
N GLU A 280 -23.16 -11.48 9.65
CA GLU A 280 -23.26 -10.76 8.38
C GLU A 280 -23.91 -9.40 8.61
N TYR A 281 -23.24 -8.36 8.15
CA TYR A 281 -23.70 -6.96 8.20
C TYR A 281 -23.95 -6.43 6.80
N LYS A 282 -24.92 -5.54 6.68
CA LYS A 282 -25.20 -4.78 5.45
C LYS A 282 -24.98 -3.30 5.67
N LEU A 283 -24.29 -2.66 4.73
CA LEU A 283 -24.13 -1.22 4.64
C LEU A 283 -24.70 -0.72 3.31
N LYS A 284 -25.31 0.47 3.34
CA LYS A 284 -25.86 1.14 2.16
C LYS A 284 -24.96 2.30 1.73
N ALA A 285 -24.77 2.46 0.43
CA ALA A 285 -24.05 3.61 -0.14
C ALA A 285 -24.56 3.92 -1.57
N LYS A 286 -24.29 5.16 -1.99
CA LYS A 286 -24.54 5.60 -3.36
C LYS A 286 -23.52 5.04 -4.35
N VAL A 287 -22.28 4.84 -3.89
CA VAL A 287 -21.15 4.34 -4.70
C VAL A 287 -20.37 3.28 -3.92
N VAL A 288 -19.92 2.25 -4.62
CA VAL A 288 -19.01 1.23 -4.08
C VAL A 288 -17.71 1.24 -4.89
N VAL A 289 -16.60 1.40 -4.19
CA VAL A 289 -15.24 1.34 -4.76
C VAL A 289 -14.61 0.00 -4.40
N LEU A 290 -14.33 -0.84 -5.39
CA LEU A 290 -13.60 -2.09 -5.21
C LEU A 290 -12.09 -1.83 -5.26
N ALA A 291 -11.42 -1.94 -4.12
CA ALA A 291 -9.99 -1.73 -3.95
C ALA A 291 -9.31 -2.87 -3.19
N ALA A 292 -9.85 -4.08 -3.31
CA ALA A 292 -9.40 -5.28 -2.59
C ALA A 292 -8.25 -6.03 -3.29
N SER A 293 -7.47 -5.38 -4.13
CA SER A 293 -6.45 -5.91 -5.05
C SER A 293 -7.05 -6.66 -6.25
N ALA A 294 -6.23 -6.96 -7.27
CA ALA A 294 -6.70 -7.54 -8.52
C ALA A 294 -7.48 -8.85 -8.30
N CYS A 295 -6.92 -9.80 -7.57
CA CYS A 295 -7.55 -11.12 -7.38
C CYS A 295 -8.81 -11.09 -6.51
N SER A 296 -8.89 -10.17 -5.56
CA SER A 296 -10.03 -10.11 -4.63
C SER A 296 -11.12 -9.10 -5.05
N SER A 297 -10.88 -8.33 -6.11
CA SER A 297 -11.85 -7.40 -6.71
C SER A 297 -12.51 -7.95 -7.97
N ALA A 298 -11.99 -9.08 -8.49
CA ALA A 298 -12.50 -9.76 -9.70
C ALA A 298 -13.79 -10.55 -9.44
#